data_583bd3d15d5541eff8609d13b85c836c
#
_entry.id   583bd3d15d5541eff8609d13b85c836c
#
_cell.length_a   1.000
_cell.length_b   1.000
_cell.length_c   1.000
_cell.angle_alpha   90.00
_cell.angle_beta   90.00
_cell.angle_gamma   90.00
#
_symmetry.space_group_name_H-M   'P 1'
#
loop_
_entity.id
_entity.type
_entity.pdbx_description
1 polymer ?
#
loop_
_entity_poly.entity_id
_entity_poly.type
_entity_poly.pdbx_seq_one_letter_code
_entity_poly.pdbx_strand_id
1 'polypeptide(L)'
;LSASYLNDYFTAIDKLCEFLHQMGARTSLVPTNRRITIDESQRIRRIEPFTVEEIKMLQEAINHLYPHLDHEHRQLKQEQLKLVFVLFYACGLRLSEGYNLTPAEIDFNRKTIVIRQGKGYKDRIVPMSDNVYKALQHYIYNFRNQIRCGHDRLFVQKKITLSVDLHYLHQQCDNEEIKRKRLHFHVLRHSIATHLLQNGMSVENIARFLGHGCLESTQIYTHIINR
;
A
#
# COMPACT_ATOMS: atom_id res chain seq x y z
N LEU A 1 12.93 12.40 -17.99
CA LEU A 1 11.94 12.81 -16.98
C LEU A 1 10.54 12.50 -17.50
N SER A 2 9.68 11.89 -16.66
CA SER A 2 8.30 11.60 -17.09
C SER A 2 7.47 12.91 -17.15
N ALA A 3 6.48 12.97 -18.04
CA ALA A 3 5.59 14.11 -18.17
C ALA A 3 4.85 14.43 -16.84
N SER A 4 4.49 13.38 -16.06
CA SER A 4 3.91 13.55 -14.73
C SER A 4 4.86 14.28 -13.79
N TYR A 5 6.12 13.88 -13.74
CA TYR A 5 7.14 14.49 -12.91
C TYR A 5 7.37 15.98 -13.27
N LEU A 6 7.39 16.28 -14.57
CA LEU A 6 7.50 17.69 -15.03
C LEU A 6 6.28 18.51 -14.64
N ASN A 7 5.07 17.95 -14.71
CA ASN A 7 3.86 18.62 -14.26
C ASN A 7 3.83 18.88 -12.74
N ASP A 8 4.43 18.01 -11.94
CA ASP A 8 4.61 18.22 -10.49
C ASP A 8 5.54 19.39 -10.21
N TYR A 9 6.62 19.55 -11.00
CA TYR A 9 7.48 20.74 -10.93
C TYR A 9 6.74 22.04 -11.30
N PHE A 10 5.96 22.03 -12.38
CA PHE A 10 5.17 23.19 -12.75
C PHE A 10 4.18 23.56 -11.64
N THR A 11 3.55 22.59 -11.01
CA THR A 11 2.66 22.82 -9.87
C THR A 11 3.40 23.42 -8.67
N ALA A 12 4.61 22.96 -8.37
CA ALA A 12 5.43 23.50 -7.29
C ALA A 12 5.86 24.96 -7.59
N ILE A 13 6.24 25.24 -8.83
CA ILE A 13 6.59 26.60 -9.28
C ILE A 13 5.38 27.54 -9.16
N ASP A 14 4.18 27.10 -9.58
CA ASP A 14 2.96 27.90 -9.48
C ASP A 14 2.63 28.23 -8.02
N LYS A 15 2.71 27.26 -7.12
CA LYS A 15 2.52 27.49 -5.68
C LYS A 15 3.53 28.45 -5.08
N LEU A 16 4.79 28.35 -5.51
CA LEU A 16 5.82 29.32 -5.09
C LEU A 16 5.50 30.72 -5.60
N CYS A 17 5.07 30.86 -6.86
CA CYS A 17 4.66 32.14 -7.43
C CYS A 17 3.44 32.73 -6.69
N GLU A 18 2.45 31.92 -6.36
CA GLU A 18 1.30 32.33 -5.54
C GLU A 18 1.74 32.83 -4.16
N PHE A 19 2.61 32.08 -3.49
CA PHE A 19 3.16 32.50 -2.20
C PHE A 19 3.91 33.83 -2.28
N LEU A 20 4.82 33.99 -3.25
CA LEU A 20 5.57 35.24 -3.45
C LEU A 20 4.65 36.43 -3.76
N HIS A 21 3.57 36.22 -4.51
CA HIS A 21 2.55 37.25 -4.77
C HIS A 21 1.82 37.63 -3.48
N GLN A 22 1.40 36.66 -2.66
CA GLN A 22 0.74 36.93 -1.37
C GLN A 22 1.65 37.68 -0.39
N MET A 23 2.96 37.40 -0.43
CA MET A 23 3.96 38.13 0.39
C MET A 23 4.34 39.52 -0.15
N GLY A 24 3.76 39.96 -1.27
CA GLY A 24 4.08 41.22 -1.89
C GLY A 24 5.45 41.27 -2.57
N ALA A 25 6.17 40.16 -2.62
CA ALA A 25 7.48 40.09 -3.29
C ALA A 25 7.38 40.04 -4.81
N ARG A 26 6.16 39.87 -5.35
CA ARG A 26 5.89 39.80 -6.78
C ARG A 26 4.58 40.53 -7.10
N THR A 27 4.63 41.42 -8.12
CA THR A 27 3.49 42.25 -8.52
C THR A 27 2.48 41.56 -9.43
N SER A 28 2.86 40.44 -10.10
CA SER A 28 2.00 39.73 -11.02
C SER A 28 1.96 38.25 -10.70
N LEU A 29 0.75 37.65 -10.72
CA LEU A 29 0.54 36.25 -10.71
C LEU A 29 0.66 35.73 -12.14
N VAL A 30 1.76 35.08 -12.47
CA VAL A 30 1.93 34.43 -13.79
C VAL A 30 1.98 32.91 -13.57
N PRO A 31 0.85 32.22 -13.70
CA PRO A 31 0.84 30.77 -13.65
C PRO A 31 1.62 30.21 -14.84
N THR A 32 2.31 29.11 -14.63
CA THR A 32 2.91 28.37 -15.74
C THR A 32 1.80 27.66 -16.52
N ASN A 33 1.29 28.27 -17.57
CA ASN A 33 0.27 27.67 -18.44
C ASN A 33 0.78 26.43 -19.21
N ARG A 34 2.01 26.01 -18.95
CA ARG A 34 2.62 24.84 -19.58
C ARG A 34 2.31 23.60 -18.76
N ARG A 35 1.39 22.80 -19.24
CA ARG A 35 1.18 21.43 -18.77
C ARG A 35 1.45 20.49 -19.95
N ILE A 36 2.22 19.46 -19.68
CA ILE A 36 2.46 18.42 -20.67
C ILE A 36 1.22 17.54 -20.68
N THR A 37 0.53 17.50 -21.80
CA THR A 37 -0.60 16.60 -22.00
C THR A 37 -0.08 15.17 -21.89
N ILE A 38 -0.59 14.44 -20.94
CA ILE A 38 -0.27 13.02 -20.79
C ILE A 38 -1.42 12.28 -21.45
N ASP A 39 -1.10 11.49 -22.46
CA ASP A 39 -2.07 10.54 -23.01
C ASP A 39 -2.49 9.58 -21.90
N GLU A 40 -3.75 9.68 -21.48
CA GLU A 40 -4.30 8.85 -20.40
C GLU A 40 -4.23 7.36 -20.74
N SER A 41 -4.27 7.00 -22.01
CA SER A 41 -4.08 5.62 -22.46
C SER A 41 -2.68 5.09 -22.13
N GLN A 42 -1.66 5.97 -22.11
CA GLN A 42 -0.29 5.63 -21.71
C GLN A 42 -0.08 5.72 -20.17
N ARG A 43 -0.92 6.48 -19.46
CA ARG A 43 -0.91 6.54 -17.99
C ARG A 43 -1.35 5.23 -17.35
N ILE A 44 -2.27 4.55 -17.97
CA ILE A 44 -2.71 3.22 -17.55
C ILE A 44 -1.65 2.21 -18.05
N ARG A 45 -0.43 2.29 -17.52
CA ARG A 45 0.35 1.06 -17.37
C ARG A 45 -0.57 0.16 -16.57
N ARG A 46 -1.23 -0.78 -17.25
CA ARG A 46 -2.15 -1.73 -16.63
C ARG A 46 -1.38 -2.35 -15.47
N ILE A 47 -1.71 -1.90 -14.26
CA ILE A 47 -1.23 -2.57 -13.06
C ILE A 47 -1.89 -3.94 -13.14
N GLU A 48 -1.12 -4.94 -13.44
CA GLU A 48 -1.61 -6.30 -13.52
C GLU A 48 -1.71 -6.84 -12.08
N PRO A 49 -2.93 -7.11 -11.58
CA PRO A 49 -3.10 -7.63 -10.24
C PRO A 49 -2.60 -9.07 -10.19
N PHE A 50 -2.11 -9.48 -9.03
CA PHE A 50 -1.83 -10.88 -8.75
C PHE A 50 -3.15 -11.64 -8.56
N THR A 51 -3.21 -12.89 -9.04
CA THR A 51 -4.34 -13.78 -8.74
C THR A 51 -4.29 -14.25 -7.29
N VAL A 52 -5.37 -14.87 -6.82
CA VAL A 52 -5.41 -15.44 -5.45
C VAL A 52 -4.36 -16.54 -5.29
N GLU A 53 -4.17 -17.35 -6.33
CA GLU A 53 -3.20 -18.44 -6.38
C GLU A 53 -1.77 -17.91 -6.33
N GLU A 54 -1.47 -16.85 -7.10
CA GLU A 54 -0.16 -16.19 -7.08
C GLU A 54 0.15 -15.55 -5.71
N ILE A 55 -0.85 -14.96 -5.06
CA ILE A 55 -0.70 -14.43 -3.69
C ILE A 55 -0.38 -15.56 -2.71
N LYS A 56 -1.05 -16.71 -2.81
CA LYS A 56 -0.75 -17.88 -1.98
C LYS A 56 0.66 -18.41 -2.22
N MET A 57 1.08 -18.53 -3.47
CA MET A 57 2.46 -18.93 -3.82
C MET A 57 3.50 -17.99 -3.23
N LEU A 58 3.28 -16.67 -3.30
CA LEU A 58 4.16 -15.68 -2.68
C LEU A 58 4.21 -15.84 -1.16
N GLN A 59 3.07 -16.09 -0.52
CA GLN A 59 3.01 -16.28 0.94
C GLN A 59 3.71 -17.58 1.37
N GLU A 60 3.58 -18.65 0.61
CA GLU A 60 4.28 -19.92 0.85
C GLU A 60 5.78 -19.78 0.69
N ALA A 61 6.23 -19.06 -0.36
CA ALA A 61 7.63 -18.79 -0.61
C ALA A 61 8.33 -18.05 0.54
N ILE A 62 7.62 -17.26 1.34
CA ILE A 62 8.18 -16.55 2.50
C ILE A 62 8.86 -17.54 3.47
N ASN A 63 8.29 -18.72 3.66
CA ASN A 63 8.81 -19.69 4.63
C ASN A 63 10.18 -20.26 4.24
N HIS A 64 10.59 -20.11 3.00
CA HIS A 64 11.88 -20.58 2.47
C HIS A 64 12.93 -19.48 2.31
N LEU A 65 12.56 -18.22 2.60
CA LEU A 65 13.48 -17.09 2.48
C LEU A 65 14.54 -17.08 3.59
N TYR A 66 15.67 -16.47 3.27
CA TYR A 66 16.78 -16.18 4.19
C TYR A 66 17.40 -17.43 4.83
N PRO A 67 17.72 -18.51 4.07
CA PRO A 67 18.29 -19.73 4.64
C PRO A 67 19.66 -19.52 5.28
N HIS A 68 20.36 -18.43 4.91
CA HIS A 68 21.67 -18.04 5.41
C HIS A 68 21.64 -17.30 6.75
N LEU A 69 20.47 -16.86 7.20
CA LEU A 69 20.33 -16.18 8.50
C LEU A 69 20.12 -17.21 9.62
N ASP A 70 20.55 -16.84 10.84
CA ASP A 70 20.18 -17.58 12.03
C ASP A 70 18.65 -17.61 12.21
N HIS A 71 18.19 -18.50 13.09
CA HIS A 71 16.77 -18.79 13.26
C HIS A 71 15.95 -17.56 13.64
N GLU A 72 16.41 -16.77 14.60
CA GLU A 72 15.65 -15.63 15.13
C GLU A 72 15.51 -14.50 14.10
N HIS A 73 16.61 -14.12 13.44
CA HIS A 73 16.59 -13.07 12.41
C HIS A 73 15.79 -13.51 11.19
N ARG A 74 15.90 -14.78 10.78
CA ARG A 74 15.11 -15.35 9.69
C ARG A 74 13.63 -15.27 10.00
N GLN A 75 13.24 -15.78 11.17
CA GLN A 75 11.86 -15.81 11.60
C GLN A 75 11.27 -14.41 11.66
N LEU A 76 11.98 -13.44 12.24
CA LEU A 76 11.53 -12.07 12.28
C LEU A 76 11.29 -11.48 10.87
N LYS A 77 12.21 -11.68 9.93
CA LYS A 77 12.05 -11.20 8.56
C LYS A 77 10.86 -11.85 7.85
N GLN A 78 10.69 -13.15 8.02
CA GLN A 78 9.55 -13.88 7.46
C GLN A 78 8.22 -13.37 8.03
N GLU A 79 8.13 -13.17 9.34
CA GLU A 79 6.91 -12.65 9.98
C GLU A 79 6.61 -11.19 9.57
N GLN A 80 7.63 -10.36 9.38
CA GLN A 80 7.45 -9.01 8.83
C GLN A 80 6.89 -9.06 7.40
N LEU A 81 7.35 -9.98 6.56
CA LEU A 81 6.80 -10.18 5.21
C LEU A 81 5.37 -10.72 5.23
N LYS A 82 5.07 -11.67 6.12
CA LYS A 82 3.68 -12.14 6.32
C LYS A 82 2.77 -10.98 6.71
N LEU A 83 3.23 -10.11 7.62
CA LEU A 83 2.51 -8.91 8.01
C LEU A 83 2.28 -7.94 6.84
N VAL A 84 3.22 -7.86 5.88
CA VAL A 84 3.02 -7.09 4.63
C VAL A 84 1.76 -7.58 3.89
N PHE A 85 1.60 -8.88 3.72
CA PHE A 85 0.41 -9.42 3.05
C PHE A 85 -0.88 -9.21 3.86
N VAL A 86 -0.80 -9.31 5.18
CA VAL A 86 -1.96 -9.02 6.06
C VAL A 86 -2.42 -7.57 5.89
N LEU A 87 -1.52 -6.60 5.96
CA LEU A 87 -1.89 -5.19 5.96
C LEU A 87 -2.14 -4.62 4.56
N PHE A 88 -1.30 -4.96 3.59
CA PHE A 88 -1.38 -4.33 2.26
C PHE A 88 -2.23 -5.11 1.26
N TYR A 89 -2.33 -6.44 1.40
CA TYR A 89 -3.26 -7.24 0.62
C TYR A 89 -4.59 -7.42 1.36
N ALA A 90 -4.64 -8.14 2.48
CA ALA A 90 -5.93 -8.49 3.07
C ALA A 90 -6.71 -7.29 3.63
N CYS A 91 -6.04 -6.27 4.21
CA CYS A 91 -6.66 -5.05 4.71
C CYS A 91 -6.63 -3.89 3.69
N GLY A 92 -5.92 -4.02 2.57
CA GLY A 92 -5.86 -3.02 1.51
C GLY A 92 -5.30 -1.66 1.94
N LEU A 93 -4.38 -1.60 2.92
CA LEU A 93 -3.85 -0.33 3.43
C LEU A 93 -2.91 0.34 2.43
N ARG A 94 -2.83 1.70 2.49
CA ARG A 94 -1.76 2.44 1.82
C ARG A 94 -0.44 2.21 2.55
N LEU A 95 0.69 2.34 1.84
CA LEU A 95 2.02 2.13 2.44
C LEU A 95 2.23 2.99 3.69
N SER A 96 1.87 4.27 3.65
CA SER A 96 1.99 5.16 4.81
C SER A 96 1.09 4.74 5.98
N GLU A 97 -0.12 4.28 5.70
CA GLU A 97 -1.07 3.83 6.71
C GLU A 97 -0.57 2.56 7.42
N GLY A 98 -0.28 1.50 6.65
CA GLY A 98 0.17 0.24 7.21
C GLY A 98 1.54 0.32 7.90
N TYR A 99 2.47 1.12 7.37
CA TYR A 99 3.79 1.29 7.97
C TYR A 99 3.73 2.03 9.32
N ASN A 100 2.85 3.00 9.48
CA ASN A 100 2.71 3.78 10.71
C ASN A 100 1.73 3.15 11.71
N LEU A 101 1.06 2.06 11.36
CA LEU A 101 0.10 1.38 12.22
C LEU A 101 0.78 0.86 13.48
N THR A 102 0.13 1.07 14.62
CA THR A 102 0.58 0.61 15.94
C THR A 102 -0.40 -0.42 16.52
N PRO A 103 -0.02 -1.24 17.51
CA PRO A 103 -0.94 -2.14 18.19
C PRO A 103 -2.15 -1.44 18.83
N ALA A 104 -2.00 -0.17 19.24
CA ALA A 104 -3.08 0.60 19.87
C ALA A 104 -4.27 0.89 18.95
N GLU A 105 -4.08 0.80 17.65
CA GLU A 105 -5.11 1.03 16.63
C GLU A 105 -5.85 -0.26 16.24
N ILE A 106 -5.50 -1.39 16.86
CA ILE A 106 -6.11 -2.70 16.59
C ILE A 106 -7.05 -3.06 17.76
N ASP A 107 -8.34 -3.09 17.47
CA ASP A 107 -9.36 -3.55 18.43
C ASP A 107 -9.70 -5.02 18.16
N PHE A 108 -9.12 -5.91 18.95
CA PHE A 108 -9.38 -7.34 18.85
C PHE A 108 -10.80 -7.74 19.28
N ASN A 109 -11.42 -6.98 20.19
CA ASN A 109 -12.77 -7.28 20.65
C ASN A 109 -13.81 -6.99 19.56
N ARG A 110 -13.63 -5.86 18.86
CA ARG A 110 -14.50 -5.46 17.75
C ARG A 110 -14.07 -6.02 16.40
N LYS A 111 -12.92 -6.68 16.34
CA LYS A 111 -12.27 -7.15 15.10
C LYS A 111 -12.13 -6.02 14.08
N THR A 112 -11.58 -4.88 14.51
CA THR A 112 -11.41 -3.71 13.65
C THR A 112 -10.03 -3.09 13.78
N ILE A 113 -9.57 -2.45 12.70
CA ILE A 113 -8.36 -1.63 12.66
C ILE A 113 -8.79 -0.19 12.38
N VAL A 114 -8.39 0.74 13.23
CA VAL A 114 -8.63 2.17 13.06
C VAL A 114 -7.49 2.77 12.27
N ILE A 115 -7.77 3.24 11.06
CA ILE A 115 -6.78 3.93 10.23
C ILE A 115 -6.95 5.42 10.41
N ARG A 116 -6.03 6.03 11.13
CA ARG A 116 -5.98 7.48 11.31
C ARG A 116 -5.35 8.12 10.10
N GLN A 117 -6.07 9.04 9.48
CA GLN A 117 -5.57 9.82 8.36
C GLN A 117 -5.25 11.22 8.87
N GLY A 118 -4.02 11.70 8.57
CA GLY A 118 -3.59 13.05 8.96
C GLY A 118 -4.48 14.16 8.38
N LYS A 119 -4.14 15.40 8.71
CA LYS A 119 -4.90 16.65 8.48
C LYS A 119 -5.69 16.67 7.16
N GLY A 120 -7.04 16.70 7.26
CA GLY A 120 -7.97 16.82 6.14
C GLY A 120 -8.59 15.52 5.63
N TYR A 121 -8.16 14.35 6.13
CA TYR A 121 -8.76 13.05 5.78
C TYR A 121 -9.52 12.48 6.96
N LYS A 122 -10.68 11.86 6.68
CA LYS A 122 -11.50 11.21 7.70
C LYS A 122 -10.87 9.88 8.09
N ASP A 123 -10.83 9.58 9.39
CA ASP A 123 -10.49 8.26 9.89
C ASP A 123 -11.42 7.21 9.30
N ARG A 124 -10.89 6.02 9.06
CA ARG A 124 -11.71 4.89 8.62
C ARG A 124 -11.45 3.65 9.45
N ILE A 125 -12.44 2.80 9.50
CA ILE A 125 -12.38 1.51 10.17
C ILE A 125 -12.28 0.42 9.10
N VAL A 126 -11.30 -0.46 9.25
CA VAL A 126 -11.12 -1.65 8.41
C VAL A 126 -11.52 -2.87 9.26
N PRO A 127 -12.54 -3.65 8.85
CA PRO A 127 -12.90 -4.88 9.55
C PRO A 127 -11.84 -5.95 9.33
N MET A 128 -11.59 -6.77 10.34
CA MET A 128 -10.68 -7.90 10.26
C MET A 128 -11.46 -9.18 9.96
N SER A 129 -11.04 -9.92 8.93
CA SER A 129 -11.41 -11.33 8.79
C SER A 129 -10.77 -12.17 9.91
N ASP A 130 -11.27 -13.38 10.13
CA ASP A 130 -10.70 -14.28 11.15
C ASP A 130 -9.22 -14.60 10.87
N ASN A 131 -8.82 -14.68 9.61
CA ASN A 131 -7.42 -14.90 9.24
C ASN A 131 -6.55 -13.68 9.56
N VAL A 132 -7.03 -12.46 9.28
CA VAL A 132 -6.34 -11.22 9.65
C VAL A 132 -6.22 -11.10 11.16
N TYR A 133 -7.30 -11.38 11.89
CA TYR A 133 -7.33 -11.36 13.35
C TYR A 133 -6.25 -12.30 13.94
N LYS A 134 -6.25 -13.57 13.52
CA LYS A 134 -5.29 -14.58 14.00
C LYS A 134 -3.85 -14.19 13.66
N ALA A 135 -3.60 -13.71 12.45
CA ALA A 135 -2.27 -13.31 12.00
C ALA A 135 -1.73 -12.11 12.80
N LEU A 136 -2.56 -11.08 13.01
CA LEU A 136 -2.17 -9.91 13.81
C LEU A 136 -1.95 -10.27 15.29
N GLN A 137 -2.83 -11.10 15.86
CA GLN A 137 -2.68 -11.58 17.23
C GLN A 137 -1.37 -12.37 17.39
N HIS A 138 -1.12 -13.34 16.49
CA HIS A 138 0.11 -14.12 16.47
C HIS A 138 1.35 -13.23 16.39
N TYR A 139 1.37 -12.29 15.42
CA TYR A 139 2.50 -11.40 15.23
C TYR A 139 2.75 -10.50 16.43
N ILE A 140 1.71 -9.87 16.98
CA ILE A 140 1.86 -8.92 18.10
C ILE A 140 2.36 -9.64 19.35
N TYR A 141 1.74 -10.76 19.74
CA TYR A 141 2.07 -11.44 20.98
C TYR A 141 3.37 -12.21 20.92
N ASN A 142 3.67 -12.87 19.80
CA ASN A 142 4.84 -13.74 19.70
C ASN A 142 6.10 -13.03 19.18
N PHE A 143 5.95 -11.88 18.51
CA PHE A 143 7.10 -11.19 17.92
C PHE A 143 7.18 -9.73 18.36
N ARG A 144 6.17 -8.92 18.06
CA ARG A 144 6.27 -7.48 18.24
C ARG A 144 6.51 -7.07 19.69
N ASN A 145 5.80 -7.68 20.63
CA ASN A 145 5.92 -7.36 22.06
C ASN A 145 7.27 -7.78 22.68
N GLN A 146 7.98 -8.69 22.03
CA GLN A 146 9.28 -9.17 22.50
C GLN A 146 10.44 -8.28 22.03
N ILE A 147 10.20 -7.40 21.02
CA ILE A 147 11.22 -6.58 20.42
C ILE A 147 11.14 -5.16 20.96
N ARG A 148 12.20 -4.74 21.66
CA ARG A 148 12.38 -3.35 22.07
C ARG A 148 12.94 -2.54 20.92
N CYS A 149 12.19 -1.57 20.45
CA CYS A 149 12.63 -0.60 19.44
C CYS A 149 12.13 0.80 19.83
N GLY A 150 12.76 1.82 19.31
CA GLY A 150 12.48 3.23 19.66
C GLY A 150 11.14 3.78 19.11
N HIS A 151 10.16 2.92 18.81
CA HIS A 151 8.84 3.30 18.30
C HIS A 151 7.81 2.19 18.51
N ASP A 152 6.52 2.55 18.46
CA ASP A 152 5.40 1.63 18.72
C ASP A 152 4.80 0.99 17.45
N ARG A 153 5.35 1.28 16.27
CA ARG A 153 4.84 0.69 15.01
C ARG A 153 4.86 -0.84 15.05
N LEU A 154 3.92 -1.45 14.33
CA LEU A 154 3.93 -2.91 14.12
C LEU A 154 5.20 -3.36 13.41
N PHE A 155 5.59 -2.68 12.32
CA PHE A 155 6.84 -2.98 11.64
C PHE A 155 8.03 -2.49 12.47
N VAL A 156 8.94 -3.42 12.77
CA VAL A 156 10.20 -3.14 13.47
C VAL A 156 11.24 -2.58 12.49
N GLN A 157 11.23 -3.07 11.27
CA GLN A 157 12.17 -2.69 10.22
C GLN A 157 11.84 -1.32 9.61
N LYS A 158 12.87 -0.71 9.00
CA LYS A 158 12.69 0.52 8.21
C LYS A 158 11.84 0.24 6.95
N LYS A 159 11.10 1.23 6.50
CA LYS A 159 10.25 1.13 5.30
C LYS A 159 11.03 0.68 4.05
N ILE A 160 12.26 1.17 3.90
CA ILE A 160 13.13 0.78 2.78
C ILE A 160 13.49 -0.71 2.86
N THR A 161 13.76 -1.24 4.06
CA THR A 161 14.07 -2.65 4.26
C THR A 161 12.90 -3.54 3.87
N LEU A 162 11.67 -3.16 4.25
CA LEU A 162 10.46 -3.90 3.83
C LEU A 162 10.29 -3.93 2.30
N SER A 163 10.64 -2.83 1.62
CA SER A 163 10.60 -2.78 0.15
C SER A 163 11.66 -3.70 -0.47
N VAL A 164 12.86 -3.74 0.11
CA VAL A 164 13.94 -4.64 -0.32
C VAL A 164 13.56 -6.10 -0.09
N ASP A 165 13.01 -6.42 1.08
CA ASP A 165 12.58 -7.77 1.43
C ASP A 165 11.43 -8.25 0.53
N LEU A 166 10.50 -7.36 0.17
CA LEU A 166 9.42 -7.68 -0.76
C LEU A 166 9.96 -7.91 -2.19
N HIS A 167 10.95 -7.12 -2.61
CA HIS A 167 11.60 -7.33 -3.89
C HIS A 167 12.39 -8.66 -3.89
N TYR A 168 13.09 -8.99 -2.80
CA TYR A 168 13.81 -10.24 -2.65
C TYR A 168 12.85 -11.43 -2.73
N LEU A 169 11.72 -11.41 -2.04
CA LEU A 169 10.67 -12.43 -2.17
C LEU A 169 10.24 -12.63 -3.62
N HIS A 170 10.01 -11.52 -4.34
CA HIS A 170 9.60 -11.57 -5.75
C HIS A 170 10.64 -12.28 -6.62
N GLN A 171 11.92 -12.04 -6.39
CA GLN A 171 13.00 -12.67 -7.16
C GLN A 171 13.20 -14.15 -6.82
N GLN A 172 12.93 -14.54 -5.57
CA GLN A 172 13.07 -15.94 -5.11
C GLN A 172 11.86 -16.81 -5.48
N CYS A 173 10.79 -16.25 -6.00
CA CYS A 173 9.63 -17.01 -6.42
C CYS A 173 9.91 -17.72 -7.75
N ASP A 174 9.76 -19.05 -7.81
CA ASP A 174 10.05 -19.86 -9.01
C ASP A 174 8.88 -19.89 -10.02
N ASN A 175 8.08 -18.84 -10.09
CA ASN A 175 6.97 -18.74 -11.02
C ASN A 175 7.20 -17.58 -12.02
N GLU A 176 7.31 -17.91 -13.29
CA GLU A 176 7.60 -16.93 -14.36
C GLU A 176 6.46 -15.89 -14.55
N GLU A 177 5.20 -16.26 -14.35
CA GLU A 177 4.08 -15.32 -14.43
C GLU A 177 4.15 -14.28 -13.29
N ILE A 178 4.54 -14.72 -12.08
CA ILE A 178 4.79 -13.82 -10.95
C ILE A 178 5.97 -12.89 -11.27
N LYS A 179 7.06 -13.41 -11.82
CA LYS A 179 8.27 -12.62 -12.16
C LYS A 179 8.01 -11.54 -13.23
N ARG A 180 7.09 -11.75 -14.15
CA ARG A 180 6.70 -10.74 -15.15
C ARG A 180 5.95 -9.57 -14.56
N LYS A 181 5.23 -9.75 -13.45
CA LYS A 181 4.49 -8.72 -12.74
C LYS A 181 5.43 -7.96 -11.80
N ARG A 182 5.05 -6.75 -11.41
CA ARG A 182 5.83 -5.97 -10.46
C ARG A 182 5.24 -6.12 -9.06
N LEU A 183 5.95 -6.76 -8.13
CA LEU A 183 5.51 -6.88 -6.75
C LEU A 183 5.90 -5.62 -5.95
N HIS A 184 4.90 -4.87 -5.50
CA HIS A 184 5.05 -3.75 -4.56
C HIS A 184 3.75 -3.50 -3.81
N PHE A 185 3.79 -2.71 -2.74
CA PHE A 185 2.66 -2.51 -1.82
C PHE A 185 1.35 -2.07 -2.52
N HIS A 186 1.43 -1.17 -3.51
CA HIS A 186 0.25 -0.72 -4.24
C HIS A 186 -0.39 -1.80 -5.09
N VAL A 187 0.42 -2.73 -5.65
CA VAL A 187 -0.11 -3.85 -6.43
C VAL A 187 -0.84 -4.83 -5.52
N LEU A 188 -0.34 -5.10 -4.31
CA LEU A 188 -1.05 -5.92 -3.33
C LEU A 188 -2.43 -5.34 -3.01
N ARG A 189 -2.49 -4.03 -2.73
CA ARG A 189 -3.75 -3.33 -2.50
C ARG A 189 -4.66 -3.33 -3.75
N HIS A 190 -4.09 -3.23 -4.94
CA HIS A 190 -4.83 -3.31 -6.19
C HIS A 190 -5.40 -4.72 -6.41
N SER A 191 -4.63 -5.75 -6.10
CA SER A 191 -5.06 -7.16 -6.21
C SER A 191 -6.26 -7.45 -5.32
N ILE A 192 -6.27 -7.02 -4.04
CA ILE A 192 -7.45 -7.23 -3.19
C ILE A 192 -8.67 -6.47 -3.71
N ALA A 193 -8.50 -5.24 -4.19
CA ALA A 193 -9.62 -4.50 -4.78
C ALA A 193 -10.24 -5.23 -5.97
N THR A 194 -9.39 -5.80 -6.84
CA THR A 194 -9.81 -6.61 -7.99
C THR A 194 -10.55 -7.88 -7.53
N HIS A 195 -10.01 -8.57 -6.53
CA HIS A 195 -10.65 -9.79 -6.00
C HIS A 195 -12.00 -9.51 -5.34
N LEU A 196 -12.12 -8.43 -4.57
CA LEU A 196 -13.38 -8.02 -3.97
C LEU A 196 -14.43 -7.71 -5.04
N LEU A 197 -14.03 -7.04 -6.13
CA LEU A 197 -14.89 -6.74 -7.26
C LEU A 197 -15.34 -8.02 -7.98
N GLN A 198 -14.43 -8.94 -8.26
CA GLN A 198 -14.72 -10.24 -8.88
C GLN A 198 -15.64 -11.11 -8.02
N ASN A 199 -15.58 -10.94 -6.69
CA ASN A 199 -16.48 -11.58 -5.74
C ASN A 199 -17.80 -10.82 -5.51
N GLY A 200 -18.12 -9.84 -6.37
CA GLY A 200 -19.43 -9.15 -6.39
C GLY A 200 -19.56 -7.99 -5.41
N MET A 201 -18.46 -7.52 -4.78
CA MET A 201 -18.53 -6.31 -3.95
C MET A 201 -18.71 -5.08 -4.84
N SER A 202 -19.64 -4.19 -4.48
CA SER A 202 -19.86 -2.97 -5.26
C SER A 202 -18.65 -2.02 -5.21
N VAL A 203 -18.49 -1.22 -6.26
CA VAL A 203 -17.38 -0.24 -6.39
C VAL A 203 -17.38 0.74 -5.21
N GLU A 204 -18.58 1.15 -4.75
CA GLU A 204 -18.73 2.07 -3.61
C GLU A 204 -18.24 1.44 -2.30
N ASN A 205 -18.54 0.15 -2.08
CA ASN A 205 -18.05 -0.57 -0.90
C ASN A 205 -16.54 -0.78 -0.93
N ILE A 206 -15.98 -1.07 -2.11
CA ILE A 206 -14.53 -1.15 -2.31
C ILE A 206 -13.89 0.22 -2.05
N ALA A 207 -14.46 1.32 -2.57
CA ALA A 207 -13.96 2.67 -2.32
C ALA A 207 -13.96 3.01 -0.83
N ARG A 208 -15.03 2.64 -0.12
CA ARG A 208 -15.14 2.82 1.34
C ARG A 208 -14.11 1.98 2.10
N PHE A 209 -13.97 0.70 1.76
CA PHE A 209 -12.98 -0.21 2.35
C PHE A 209 -11.56 0.31 2.17
N LEU A 210 -11.23 0.74 0.96
CA LEU A 210 -9.90 1.27 0.65
C LEU A 210 -9.67 2.70 1.17
N GLY A 211 -10.73 3.46 1.50
CA GLY A 211 -10.62 4.86 1.90
C GLY A 211 -10.20 5.76 0.74
N HIS A 212 -10.85 5.62 -0.39
CA HIS A 212 -10.69 6.53 -1.52
C HIS A 212 -11.49 7.82 -1.24
N GLY A 213 -10.83 8.96 -1.35
CA GLY A 213 -11.47 10.28 -1.13
C GLY A 213 -12.41 10.69 -2.27
N CYS A 214 -12.24 10.11 -3.47
CA CYS A 214 -13.10 10.30 -4.63
C CYS A 214 -13.29 8.98 -5.39
N LEU A 215 -14.44 8.85 -6.05
CA LEU A 215 -14.80 7.68 -6.86
C LEU A 215 -13.88 7.48 -8.08
N GLU A 216 -13.26 8.55 -8.57
CA GLU A 216 -12.32 8.49 -9.71
C GLU A 216 -11.16 7.52 -9.47
N SER A 217 -10.65 7.45 -8.23
CA SER A 217 -9.60 6.48 -7.85
C SER A 217 -10.09 5.03 -7.94
N THR A 218 -11.41 4.82 -7.99
CA THR A 218 -12.05 3.50 -8.03
C THR A 218 -12.50 3.14 -9.45
N GLN A 219 -12.61 4.11 -10.34
CA GLN A 219 -12.99 3.90 -11.76
C GLN A 219 -11.96 3.02 -12.51
N ILE A 220 -10.73 2.93 -12.02
CA ILE A 220 -9.70 2.01 -12.55
C ILE A 220 -10.22 0.55 -12.54
N TYR A 221 -11.15 0.22 -11.64
CA TYR A 221 -11.69 -1.15 -11.52
C TYR A 221 -12.94 -1.39 -12.39
N THR A 222 -13.59 -0.35 -12.91
CA THR A 222 -14.80 -0.52 -13.74
C THR A 222 -14.49 -1.19 -15.08
N HIS A 223 -13.28 -1.05 -15.59
CA HIS A 223 -12.84 -1.77 -16.80
C HIS A 223 -12.74 -3.29 -16.63
N ILE A 224 -12.81 -3.79 -15.40
CA ILE A 224 -12.74 -5.23 -15.09
C ILE A 224 -14.13 -5.87 -15.16
N ILE A 225 -15.20 -5.09 -14.97
CA ILE A 225 -16.60 -5.56 -15.02
C ILE A 225 -17.07 -5.78 -16.46
N ASN A 226 -16.47 -5.09 -17.43
CA ASN A 226 -16.90 -5.08 -18.85
C ASN A 226 -16.10 -6.09 -19.70
N ARG A 227 -15.53 -7.11 -19.11
CA ARG A 227 -14.97 -8.30 -19.75
C ARG A 227 -15.71 -9.53 -19.24
#